data_0c8cd1e1047e0863e140e9ac68156b4d
#
_entry.id   0c8cd1e1047e0863e140e9ac68156b4d
#
_cell.length_a   1.000
_cell.length_b   1.000
_cell.length_c   1.000
_cell.angle_alpha   90.00
_cell.angle_beta   90.00
_cell.angle_gamma   90.00
#
_symmetry.space_group_name_H-M   'P 1'
#
loop_
_entity.id
_entity.type
_entity.pdbx_description
1 polymer ?
#
loop_
_entity_poly.entity_id
_entity_poly.type
_entity_poly.pdbx_seq_one_letter_code
_entity_poly.pdbx_strand_id
1 'polypeptide(L)'
;GIMGLYPADGKVVFKGRELSLNDTRDALKSDIAFVSEDRKGVGLLLNSPIDLNIAFTAMETEGKFLKKYGPIKLADKKGIRAHADKMIKDLDIRCTSAAQNTGALSGGNQQKVCVARALTQQPELLLVSEPTRGIDIGAKKLILDLLKSLAEERGMTIVMTSSELAELRSICDRVLIICEGRVAGELKPE
;
A
#
# COMPACT_ATOMS: atom_id res chain seq x y z
N GLY A 1 -10.44 2.12 12.63
CA GLY A 1 -9.96 3.32 11.94
C GLY A 1 -10.41 3.36 10.48
N ILE A 2 -9.83 4.27 9.67
CA ILE A 2 -10.27 4.60 8.29
C ILE A 2 -10.49 3.35 7.40
N MET A 3 -9.61 2.35 7.51
CA MET A 3 -9.74 1.10 6.74
C MET A 3 -10.74 0.10 7.33
N GLY A 4 -11.51 0.45 8.35
CA GLY A 4 -12.50 -0.42 8.96
C GLY A 4 -11.94 -1.65 9.71
N LEU A 5 -10.62 -1.76 9.89
CA LEU A 5 -9.98 -2.90 10.57
C LEU A 5 -10.13 -2.85 12.09
N TYR A 6 -10.29 -1.67 12.65
CA TYR A 6 -10.47 -1.42 14.08
C TYR A 6 -11.66 -0.49 14.28
N PRO A 7 -12.46 -0.66 15.34
CA PRO A 7 -13.54 0.25 15.65
C PRO A 7 -13.05 1.71 15.69
N ALA A 8 -13.85 2.60 15.15
CA ALA A 8 -13.57 4.03 15.18
C ALA A 8 -14.88 4.81 15.17
N ASP A 9 -14.88 5.92 15.87
CA ASP A 9 -15.98 6.87 15.91
C ASP A 9 -15.56 8.20 15.26
N GLY A 10 -16.52 8.95 14.81
CA GLY A 10 -16.30 10.23 14.16
C GLY A 10 -16.71 10.20 12.68
N LYS A 11 -16.26 11.21 11.94
CA LYS A 11 -16.63 11.42 10.54
C LYS A 11 -15.40 11.55 9.67
N VAL A 12 -15.30 10.74 8.64
CA VAL A 12 -14.31 10.85 7.59
C VAL A 12 -15.03 11.07 6.26
N VAL A 13 -14.68 12.14 5.58
CA VAL A 13 -15.22 12.46 4.24
C VAL A 13 -14.09 12.37 3.23
N PHE A 14 -14.29 11.57 2.20
CA PHE A 14 -13.36 11.44 1.09
C PHE A 14 -14.11 11.68 -0.22
N LYS A 15 -13.64 12.62 -1.04
CA LYS A 15 -14.30 13.04 -2.30
C LYS A 15 -15.76 13.45 -2.12
N GLY A 16 -16.09 14.12 -1.02
CA GLY A 16 -17.45 14.55 -0.71
C GLY A 16 -18.39 13.45 -0.19
N ARG A 17 -17.93 12.18 -0.13
CA ARG A 17 -18.68 11.05 0.42
C ARG A 17 -18.17 10.70 1.82
N GLU A 18 -19.09 10.49 2.75
CA GLU A 18 -18.78 9.98 4.07
C GLU A 18 -18.47 8.48 4.01
N LEU A 19 -17.36 8.09 4.62
CA LEU A 19 -16.91 6.70 4.69
C LEU A 19 -17.50 5.99 5.90
N SER A 20 -17.85 4.72 5.73
CA SER A 20 -18.23 3.84 6.83
C SER A 20 -16.99 3.34 7.56
N LEU A 21 -16.67 3.92 8.73
CA LEU A 21 -15.43 3.64 9.46
C LEU A 21 -15.29 2.21 10.00
N ASN A 22 -16.38 1.44 9.99
CA ASN A 22 -16.41 0.07 10.50
C ASN A 22 -16.65 -0.96 9.37
N ASP A 23 -16.52 -0.54 8.11
CA ASP A 23 -16.67 -1.41 6.94
C ASP A 23 -15.40 -1.35 6.06
N THR A 24 -14.60 -2.41 6.11
CA THR A 24 -13.38 -2.55 5.30
C THR A 24 -13.68 -2.52 3.80
N ARG A 25 -14.85 -3.04 3.37
CA ARG A 25 -15.22 -3.06 1.96
C ARG A 25 -15.53 -1.68 1.43
N ASP A 26 -16.09 -0.80 2.27
CA ASP A 26 -16.38 0.58 1.88
C ASP A 26 -15.08 1.37 1.62
N ALA A 27 -14.10 1.25 2.51
CA ALA A 27 -12.79 1.87 2.31
C ALA A 27 -12.08 1.37 1.04
N LEU A 28 -12.03 0.04 0.85
CA LEU A 28 -11.38 -0.57 -0.32
C LEU A 28 -12.05 -0.22 -1.67
N LYS A 29 -13.36 0.06 -1.69
CA LYS A 29 -14.10 0.49 -2.88
C LYS A 29 -14.03 2.00 -3.13
N SER A 30 -13.38 2.75 -2.26
CA SER A 30 -13.37 4.22 -2.28
C SER A 30 -12.05 4.79 -2.81
N ASP A 31 -11.33 4.07 -3.65
CA ASP A 31 -10.02 4.48 -4.19
C ASP A 31 -8.98 4.75 -3.08
N ILE A 32 -9.11 4.04 -1.96
CA ILE A 32 -8.19 4.10 -0.82
C ILE A 32 -7.46 2.77 -0.72
N ALA A 33 -6.13 2.81 -0.69
CA ALA A 33 -5.32 1.63 -0.43
C ALA A 33 -4.48 1.80 0.84
N PHE A 34 -4.08 0.67 1.42
CA PHE A 34 -3.34 0.63 2.67
C PHE A 34 -2.10 -0.26 2.57
N VAL A 35 -0.98 0.27 3.04
CA VAL A 35 0.28 -0.46 3.24
C VAL A 35 0.52 -0.59 4.74
N SER A 36 0.40 -1.83 5.25
CA SER A 36 0.54 -2.14 6.67
C SER A 36 2.01 -2.17 7.10
N GLU A 37 2.26 -1.81 8.36
CA GLU A 37 3.54 -2.01 9.04
C GLU A 37 3.89 -3.50 9.20
N ASP A 38 2.89 -4.35 9.41
CA ASP A 38 3.06 -5.79 9.53
C ASP A 38 3.03 -6.48 8.15
N ARG A 39 4.15 -6.41 7.44
CA ARG A 39 4.32 -7.06 6.14
C ARG A 39 4.13 -8.57 6.21
N LYS A 40 4.61 -9.19 7.30
CA LYS A 40 4.73 -10.65 7.40
C LYS A 40 3.45 -11.31 7.87
N GLY A 41 2.71 -10.67 8.77
CA GLY A 41 1.46 -11.22 9.30
C GLY A 41 0.23 -10.84 8.46
N VAL A 42 0.17 -9.60 7.98
CA VAL A 42 -1.02 -9.05 7.31
C VAL A 42 -0.73 -8.59 5.89
N GLY A 43 0.42 -7.98 5.67
CA GLY A 43 0.74 -7.29 4.42
C GLY A 43 0.99 -8.22 3.23
N LEU A 44 1.53 -9.43 3.41
CA LEU A 44 1.94 -10.32 2.32
C LEU A 44 1.59 -11.79 2.58
N LEU A 45 1.25 -12.49 1.53
CA LEU A 45 1.18 -13.95 1.49
C LEU A 45 2.58 -14.50 1.23
N LEU A 46 3.39 -14.66 2.29
CA LEU A 46 4.83 -14.98 2.16
C LEU A 46 5.12 -16.28 1.42
N ASN A 47 4.24 -17.29 1.56
CA ASN A 47 4.35 -18.58 0.89
C ASN A 47 3.77 -18.58 -0.54
N SER A 48 3.39 -17.41 -1.05
CA SER A 48 2.83 -17.26 -2.38
C SER A 48 3.76 -16.47 -3.30
N PRO A 49 3.64 -16.64 -4.63
CA PRO A 49 4.47 -15.92 -5.57
C PRO A 49 4.17 -14.41 -5.58
N ILE A 50 5.12 -13.64 -6.07
CA ILE A 50 5.06 -12.17 -6.15
C ILE A 50 3.85 -11.73 -6.99
N ASP A 51 3.60 -12.36 -8.14
CA ASP A 51 2.50 -12.00 -9.03
C ASP A 51 1.12 -12.13 -8.36
N LEU A 52 0.90 -13.19 -7.58
CA LEU A 52 -0.34 -13.36 -6.82
C LEU A 52 -0.44 -12.28 -5.73
N ASN A 53 0.67 -12.00 -5.03
CA ASN A 53 0.69 -10.96 -4.01
C ASN A 53 0.31 -9.58 -4.58
N ILE A 54 0.79 -9.23 -5.75
CA ILE A 54 0.48 -7.95 -6.41
C ILE A 54 -0.99 -7.89 -6.84
N ALA A 55 -1.52 -8.96 -7.40
CA ALA A 55 -2.87 -8.96 -7.99
C ALA A 55 -4.00 -9.20 -7.00
N PHE A 56 -3.73 -9.86 -5.86
CA PHE A 56 -4.74 -10.44 -4.97
C PHE A 56 -5.83 -9.46 -4.53
N THR A 57 -5.46 -8.29 -4.02
CA THR A 57 -6.45 -7.33 -3.52
C THR A 57 -7.36 -6.81 -4.64
N ALA A 58 -6.80 -6.46 -5.80
CA ALA A 58 -7.58 -5.99 -6.94
C ALA A 58 -8.48 -7.10 -7.54
N MET A 59 -8.09 -8.37 -7.43
CA MET A 59 -8.95 -9.49 -7.79
C MET A 59 -10.19 -9.56 -6.90
N GLU A 60 -10.00 -9.41 -5.59
CA GLU A 60 -11.09 -9.53 -4.60
C GLU A 60 -12.00 -8.29 -4.58
N THR A 61 -11.43 -7.09 -4.68
CA THR A 61 -12.21 -5.84 -4.52
C THR A 61 -12.85 -5.37 -5.81
N GLU A 62 -12.18 -5.53 -6.94
CA GLU A 62 -12.58 -4.98 -8.24
C GLU A 62 -12.87 -6.04 -9.29
N GLY A 63 -12.56 -7.31 -9.00
CA GLY A 63 -12.68 -8.40 -9.98
C GLY A 63 -11.67 -8.31 -11.12
N LYS A 64 -10.61 -7.47 -11.00
CA LYS A 64 -9.50 -7.42 -11.97
C LYS A 64 -8.86 -8.80 -12.11
N PHE A 65 -8.36 -9.11 -13.30
CA PHE A 65 -7.70 -10.38 -13.59
C PHE A 65 -8.58 -11.63 -13.43
N LEU A 66 -9.91 -11.47 -13.40
CA LEU A 66 -10.85 -12.58 -13.38
C LEU A 66 -11.60 -12.67 -14.71
N LYS A 67 -11.53 -13.84 -15.34
CA LYS A 67 -12.34 -14.19 -16.53
C LYS A 67 -13.59 -14.92 -16.11
N LYS A 68 -14.74 -14.44 -16.57
CA LYS A 68 -16.04 -15.07 -16.31
C LYS A 68 -16.35 -16.13 -17.36
N TYR A 69 -16.66 -17.35 -16.90
CA TYR A 69 -17.16 -18.44 -17.73
C TYR A 69 -18.49 -18.92 -17.14
N GLY A 70 -19.59 -18.27 -17.56
CA GLY A 70 -20.89 -18.47 -16.93
C GLY A 70 -20.87 -18.06 -15.43
N PRO A 71 -21.23 -18.95 -14.52
CA PRO A 71 -21.21 -18.68 -13.08
C PRO A 71 -19.80 -18.74 -12.45
N ILE A 72 -18.81 -19.28 -13.18
CA ILE A 72 -17.45 -19.51 -12.66
C ILE A 72 -16.56 -18.34 -13.02
N LYS A 73 -15.76 -17.89 -12.04
CA LYS A 73 -14.68 -16.92 -12.25
C LYS A 73 -13.34 -17.62 -12.14
N LEU A 74 -12.50 -17.51 -13.16
CA LEU A 74 -11.15 -18.06 -13.19
C LEU A 74 -10.10 -16.95 -13.26
N ALA A 75 -8.99 -17.13 -12.55
CA ALA A 75 -7.89 -16.18 -12.58
C ALA A 75 -7.21 -16.17 -13.98
N ASP A 76 -7.05 -14.99 -14.55
CA ASP A 76 -6.27 -14.77 -15.76
C ASP A 76 -4.76 -14.76 -15.44
N LYS A 77 -4.19 -15.94 -15.34
CA LYS A 77 -2.76 -16.11 -15.02
C LYS A 77 -1.83 -15.33 -15.95
N LYS A 78 -2.17 -15.19 -17.23
CA LYS A 78 -1.36 -14.41 -18.17
C LYS A 78 -1.43 -12.91 -17.87
N GLY A 79 -2.64 -12.40 -17.62
CA GLY A 79 -2.84 -10.99 -17.25
C GLY A 79 -2.18 -10.64 -15.91
N ILE A 80 -2.31 -11.52 -14.91
CA ILE A 80 -1.63 -11.37 -13.60
C ILE A 80 -0.13 -11.28 -13.80
N ARG A 81 0.47 -12.21 -14.55
CA ARG A 81 1.91 -12.25 -14.80
C ARG A 81 2.40 -11.00 -15.51
N ALA A 82 1.76 -10.60 -16.62
CA ALA A 82 2.13 -9.42 -17.36
C ALA A 82 2.06 -8.13 -16.53
N HIS A 83 1.02 -8.01 -15.69
CA HIS A 83 0.89 -6.89 -14.77
C HIS A 83 1.99 -6.89 -13.69
N ALA A 84 2.26 -8.06 -13.10
CA ALA A 84 3.31 -8.19 -12.10
C ALA A 84 4.70 -7.88 -12.66
N ASP A 85 5.02 -8.36 -13.86
CA ASP A 85 6.30 -8.06 -14.53
C ASP A 85 6.45 -6.54 -14.77
N LYS A 86 5.36 -5.85 -15.14
CA LYS A 86 5.35 -4.39 -15.25
C LYS A 86 5.63 -3.72 -13.90
N MET A 87 4.92 -4.11 -12.83
CA MET A 87 5.09 -3.53 -11.51
C MET A 87 6.49 -3.80 -10.94
N ILE A 88 7.06 -4.98 -11.18
CA ILE A 88 8.43 -5.34 -10.82
C ILE A 88 9.42 -4.37 -11.45
N LYS A 89 9.23 -4.07 -12.73
CA LYS A 89 10.08 -3.12 -13.47
C LYS A 89 9.88 -1.69 -12.98
N ASP A 90 8.63 -1.24 -12.86
CA ASP A 90 8.29 0.15 -12.50
C ASP A 90 8.78 0.53 -11.09
N LEU A 91 8.81 -0.44 -10.16
CA LEU A 91 9.23 -0.23 -8.78
C LEU A 91 10.64 -0.77 -8.47
N ASP A 92 11.37 -1.24 -9.47
CA ASP A 92 12.70 -1.85 -9.30
C ASP A 92 12.70 -2.92 -8.20
N ILE A 93 11.77 -3.89 -8.28
CA ILE A 93 11.71 -5.01 -7.34
C ILE A 93 12.76 -6.04 -7.75
N ARG A 94 13.79 -6.25 -6.90
CA ARG A 94 14.84 -7.22 -7.18
C ARG A 94 14.38 -8.62 -6.85
N CYS A 95 14.12 -9.40 -7.89
CA CYS A 95 13.69 -10.80 -7.81
C CYS A 95 14.18 -11.56 -9.04
N THR A 96 14.11 -12.88 -9.00
CA THR A 96 14.47 -13.75 -10.16
C THR A 96 13.34 -13.81 -11.18
N SER A 97 12.10 -13.75 -10.74
CA SER A 97 10.89 -13.70 -11.59
C SER A 97 9.67 -13.38 -10.75
N ALA A 98 8.57 -13.00 -11.40
CA ALA A 98 7.29 -12.81 -10.71
C ALA A 98 6.70 -14.11 -10.08
N ALA A 99 7.21 -15.28 -10.48
CA ALA A 99 6.86 -16.57 -9.87
C ALA A 99 7.63 -16.87 -8.57
N GLN A 100 8.65 -16.08 -8.25
CA GLN A 100 9.42 -16.26 -7.03
C GLN A 100 8.53 -16.12 -5.81
N ASN A 101 8.79 -16.97 -4.78
CA ASN A 101 8.11 -16.88 -3.50
C ASN A 101 8.47 -15.55 -2.81
N THR A 102 7.45 -14.80 -2.39
CA THR A 102 7.63 -13.47 -1.79
C THR A 102 8.42 -13.51 -0.49
N GLY A 103 8.32 -14.60 0.28
CA GLY A 103 9.09 -14.80 1.51
C GLY A 103 10.62 -14.87 1.30
N ALA A 104 11.08 -15.18 0.09
CA ALA A 104 12.50 -15.25 -0.25
C ALA A 104 13.11 -13.87 -0.60
N LEU A 105 12.31 -12.82 -0.65
CA LEU A 105 12.78 -11.46 -0.93
C LEU A 105 13.40 -10.81 0.33
N SER A 106 14.31 -9.85 0.11
CA SER A 106 14.75 -8.94 1.17
C SER A 106 13.60 -8.08 1.69
N GLY A 107 13.71 -7.55 2.92
CA GLY A 107 12.69 -6.72 3.53
C GLY A 107 12.28 -5.51 2.67
N GLY A 108 13.25 -4.83 2.04
CA GLY A 108 12.98 -3.71 1.13
C GLY A 108 12.21 -4.13 -0.13
N ASN A 109 12.53 -5.28 -0.72
CA ASN A 109 11.79 -5.79 -1.87
C ASN A 109 10.39 -6.30 -1.49
N GLN A 110 10.23 -6.91 -0.31
CA GLN A 110 8.91 -7.23 0.24
C GLN A 110 8.06 -5.97 0.41
N GLN A 111 8.63 -4.87 0.91
CA GLN A 111 7.93 -3.59 1.03
C GLN A 111 7.48 -3.05 -0.33
N LYS A 112 8.35 -3.11 -1.32
CA LYS A 112 8.00 -2.75 -2.71
C LYS A 112 6.85 -3.60 -3.26
N VAL A 113 6.77 -4.89 -2.92
CA VAL A 113 5.63 -5.75 -3.28
C VAL A 113 4.34 -5.29 -2.58
N CYS A 114 4.39 -4.87 -1.30
CA CYS A 114 3.23 -4.28 -0.62
C CYS A 114 2.74 -3.02 -1.33
N VAL A 115 3.65 -2.13 -1.71
CA VAL A 115 3.33 -0.91 -2.49
C VAL A 115 2.76 -1.29 -3.87
N ALA A 116 3.37 -2.25 -4.58
CA ALA A 116 2.87 -2.73 -5.88
C ALA A 116 1.43 -3.25 -5.79
N ARG A 117 1.11 -4.02 -4.74
CA ARG A 117 -0.25 -4.48 -4.45
C ARG A 117 -1.22 -3.31 -4.29
N ALA A 118 -0.85 -2.32 -3.47
CA ALA A 118 -1.67 -1.14 -3.24
C ALA A 118 -1.90 -0.36 -4.55
N LEU A 119 -0.85 -0.10 -5.33
CA LEU A 119 -0.92 0.62 -6.60
C LEU A 119 -1.71 -0.12 -7.68
N THR A 120 -1.85 -1.44 -7.60
CA THR A 120 -2.66 -2.24 -8.53
C THR A 120 -4.14 -1.87 -8.47
N GLN A 121 -4.60 -1.35 -7.33
CA GLN A 121 -5.96 -0.82 -7.14
C GLN A 121 -6.12 0.60 -7.72
N GLN A 122 -5.03 1.24 -8.17
CA GLN A 122 -5.03 2.62 -8.68
C GLN A 122 -5.64 3.62 -7.66
N PRO A 123 -5.19 3.62 -6.40
CA PRO A 123 -5.78 4.46 -5.37
C PRO A 123 -5.46 5.93 -5.61
N GLU A 124 -6.36 6.81 -5.15
CA GLU A 124 -6.09 8.25 -5.06
C GLU A 124 -5.56 8.65 -3.68
N LEU A 125 -5.90 7.86 -2.65
CA LEU A 125 -5.37 8.00 -1.30
C LEU A 125 -4.62 6.72 -0.89
N LEU A 126 -3.35 6.86 -0.55
CA LEU A 126 -2.52 5.79 -0.04
C LEU A 126 -2.23 6.02 1.45
N LEU A 127 -2.73 5.15 2.29
CA LEU A 127 -2.39 5.12 3.72
C LEU A 127 -1.19 4.20 3.91
N VAL A 128 -0.14 4.69 4.56
CA VAL A 128 1.12 3.95 4.73
C VAL A 128 1.52 3.97 6.20
N SER A 129 1.61 2.80 6.81
CA SER A 129 2.02 2.66 8.22
C SER A 129 3.44 2.12 8.29
N GLU A 130 4.35 2.88 8.93
CA GLU A 130 5.75 2.52 9.20
C GLU A 130 6.45 1.87 7.99
N PRO A 131 6.53 2.54 6.81
CA PRO A 131 6.96 1.91 5.56
C PRO A 131 8.39 1.40 5.57
N THR A 132 9.21 1.90 6.47
CA THR A 132 10.65 1.61 6.55
C THR A 132 11.01 0.69 7.72
N ARG A 133 10.02 0.26 8.51
CA ARG A 133 10.25 -0.58 9.68
C ARG A 133 10.83 -1.93 9.31
N GLY A 134 11.97 -2.28 9.95
CA GLY A 134 12.63 -3.57 9.77
C GLY A 134 13.24 -3.80 8.39
N ILE A 135 13.66 -2.72 7.71
CA ILE A 135 14.46 -2.77 6.49
C ILE A 135 15.81 -2.05 6.70
N ASP A 136 16.78 -2.37 5.88
CA ASP A 136 18.11 -1.76 5.95
C ASP A 136 18.11 -0.29 5.51
N ILE A 137 19.13 0.46 5.96
CA ILE A 137 19.24 1.92 5.73
C ILE A 137 19.21 2.28 4.23
N GLY A 138 19.87 1.48 3.39
CA GLY A 138 19.89 1.74 1.95
C GLY A 138 18.51 1.56 1.31
N ALA A 139 17.78 0.52 1.74
CA ALA A 139 16.42 0.28 1.24
C ALA A 139 15.39 1.28 1.81
N LYS A 140 15.59 1.82 3.03
CA LYS A 140 14.75 2.89 3.59
C LYS A 140 14.64 4.08 2.65
N LYS A 141 15.80 4.60 2.22
CA LYS A 141 15.82 5.75 1.30
C LYS A 141 15.05 5.45 0.01
N LEU A 142 15.26 4.29 -0.58
CA LEU A 142 14.54 3.90 -1.82
C LEU A 142 13.02 3.86 -1.66
N ILE A 143 12.52 3.43 -0.49
CA ILE A 143 11.08 3.42 -0.20
C ILE A 143 10.55 4.85 -0.02
N LEU A 144 11.27 5.71 0.70
CA LEU A 144 10.88 7.11 0.90
C LEU A 144 10.89 7.88 -0.43
N ASP A 145 11.92 7.72 -1.25
CA ASP A 145 12.01 8.32 -2.59
C ASP A 145 10.86 7.83 -3.50
N LEU A 146 10.51 6.54 -3.41
CA LEU A 146 9.36 5.99 -4.13
C LEU A 146 8.04 6.66 -3.70
N LEU A 147 7.78 6.78 -2.39
CA LEU A 147 6.55 7.41 -1.89
C LEU A 147 6.48 8.89 -2.32
N LYS A 148 7.61 9.60 -2.24
CA LYS A 148 7.70 10.99 -2.69
C LYS A 148 7.38 11.12 -4.18
N SER A 149 7.98 10.28 -5.04
CA SER A 149 7.72 10.26 -6.48
C SER A 149 6.24 9.96 -6.80
N LEU A 150 5.60 9.05 -6.05
CA LEU A 150 4.17 8.78 -6.21
C LEU A 150 3.30 10.00 -5.90
N ALA A 151 3.64 10.77 -4.88
CA ALA A 151 2.93 12.01 -4.55
C ALA A 151 3.16 13.11 -5.59
N GLU A 152 4.41 13.38 -5.93
CA GLU A 152 4.80 14.50 -6.81
C GLU A 152 4.47 14.25 -8.29
N GLU A 153 4.78 13.05 -8.80
CA GLU A 153 4.66 12.75 -10.23
C GLU A 153 3.29 12.23 -10.63
N ARG A 154 2.60 11.51 -9.71
CA ARG A 154 1.29 10.92 -9.98
C ARG A 154 0.13 11.66 -9.31
N GLY A 155 0.42 12.73 -8.54
CA GLY A 155 -0.61 13.50 -7.82
C GLY A 155 -1.35 12.70 -6.76
N MET A 156 -0.73 11.62 -6.23
CA MET A 156 -1.35 10.75 -5.24
C MET A 156 -1.31 11.41 -3.86
N THR A 157 -2.43 11.41 -3.15
CA THR A 157 -2.43 11.80 -1.74
C THR A 157 -1.89 10.67 -0.88
N ILE A 158 -0.87 10.95 -0.06
CA ILE A 158 -0.27 9.96 0.83
C ILE A 158 -0.40 10.43 2.28
N VAL A 159 -0.95 9.57 3.14
CA VAL A 159 -0.93 9.75 4.59
C VAL A 159 -0.02 8.70 5.18
N MET A 160 1.12 9.12 5.69
CA MET A 160 2.14 8.24 6.26
C MET A 160 2.21 8.39 7.78
N THR A 161 2.30 7.27 8.48
CA THR A 161 2.72 7.26 9.89
C THR A 161 4.14 6.72 9.99
N SER A 162 4.97 7.35 10.81
CA SER A 162 6.32 6.89 11.16
C SER A 162 6.68 7.34 12.56
N SER A 163 7.38 6.48 13.29
CA SER A 163 8.00 6.81 14.56
C SER A 163 9.32 7.61 14.37
N GLU A 164 9.86 7.65 13.15
CA GLU A 164 11.10 8.37 12.82
C GLU A 164 10.78 9.75 12.23
N LEU A 165 10.87 10.81 13.05
CA LEU A 165 10.58 12.19 12.61
C LEU A 165 11.43 12.64 11.41
N ALA A 166 12.67 12.15 11.31
CA ALA A 166 13.55 12.47 10.19
C ALA A 166 13.00 12.00 8.84
N GLU A 167 12.33 10.83 8.81
CA GLU A 167 11.67 10.31 7.61
C GLU A 167 10.52 11.22 7.20
N LEU A 168 9.63 11.57 8.15
CA LEU A 168 8.50 12.45 7.88
C LEU A 168 8.96 13.81 7.36
N ARG A 169 9.99 14.40 7.95
CA ARG A 169 10.54 15.69 7.51
C ARG A 169 11.14 15.64 6.12
N SER A 170 11.61 14.49 5.67
CA SER A 170 12.28 14.36 4.37
C SER A 170 11.34 14.29 3.18
N ILE A 171 10.08 13.87 3.39
CA ILE A 171 9.15 13.60 2.27
C ILE A 171 7.75 14.18 2.45
N CYS A 172 7.35 14.62 3.66
CA CYS A 172 5.99 15.11 3.90
C CYS A 172 5.92 16.64 3.81
N ASP A 173 4.86 17.16 3.20
CA ASP A 173 4.56 18.61 3.15
C ASP A 173 4.05 19.12 4.51
N ARG A 174 3.49 18.22 5.32
CA ARG A 174 2.88 18.53 6.61
C ARG A 174 2.98 17.34 7.55
N VAL A 175 3.34 17.58 8.80
CA VAL A 175 3.47 16.56 9.84
C VAL A 175 2.57 16.91 11.02
N LEU A 176 1.67 16.00 11.39
CA LEU A 176 0.87 16.09 12.61
C LEU A 176 1.53 15.29 13.71
N ILE A 177 1.72 15.92 14.87
CA ILE A 177 2.29 15.27 16.04
C ILE A 177 1.13 14.77 16.91
N ILE A 178 1.10 13.45 17.15
CA ILE A 178 0.12 12.82 18.02
C ILE A 178 0.78 12.49 19.37
N CYS A 179 0.17 12.95 20.46
CA CYS A 179 0.61 12.64 21.81
C CYS A 179 -0.61 12.26 22.64
N GLU A 180 -0.55 11.12 23.34
CA GLU A 180 -1.65 10.62 24.19
C GLU A 180 -3.01 10.57 23.48
N GLY A 181 -3.01 10.17 22.19
CA GLY A 181 -4.21 10.06 21.36
C GLY A 181 -4.81 11.40 20.89
N ARG A 182 -4.09 12.51 21.04
CA ARG A 182 -4.51 13.85 20.63
C ARG A 182 -3.51 14.49 19.69
N VAL A 183 -3.99 15.36 18.81
CA VAL A 183 -3.11 16.21 18.00
C VAL A 183 -2.46 17.24 18.93
N ALA A 184 -1.16 17.12 19.16
CA ALA A 184 -0.38 18.02 20.00
C ALA A 184 0.22 19.20 19.22
N GLY A 185 0.40 19.06 17.91
CA GLY A 185 0.96 20.12 17.09
C GLY A 185 1.01 19.76 15.62
N GLU A 186 1.38 20.74 14.80
CA GLU A 186 1.60 20.61 13.36
C GLU A 186 2.95 21.25 12.99
N LEU A 187 3.71 20.56 12.13
CA LEU A 187 4.94 21.05 11.56
C LEU A 187 4.80 21.09 10.03
N LYS A 188 5.35 22.15 9.43
CA LYS A 188 5.62 22.20 8.00
C LYS A 188 7.14 22.05 7.83
N PRO A 189 7.62 20.93 7.29
CA PRO A 189 9.03 20.78 6.96
C PRO A 189 9.42 21.82 5.89
N GLU A 190 10.58 22.43 6.08
CA GLU A 190 11.17 23.37 5.10
C GLU A 190 11.96 22.60 4.05
#